data_700a6ea22ee859f8fa7955f8e000f2f7
#
_entry.id   700a6ea22ee859f8fa7955f8e000f2f7
#
_cell.length_a   1.000
_cell.length_b   1.000
_cell.length_c   1.000
_cell.angle_alpha   90.00
_cell.angle_beta   90.00
_cell.angle_gamma   90.00
#
_symmetry.space_group_name_H-M   'P 1'
#
loop_
_entity.id
_entity.type
_entity.pdbx_description
1 polymer ?
#
loop_
_entity_poly.entity_id
_entity_poly.type
_entity_poly.pdbx_seq_one_letter_code
_entity_poly.pdbx_strand_id
1 'polypeptide(L)'
;DDNSYASPAKDSGFSEGDRIIAINGIPVNSVDDMQAVLDKLSTSSAKVTIENSEGRSEKTIRLCRDSETKHYRMGIWAKDTAAGIGTLTFYSGECHMYGALGHAITDNGTKYEISGGSLQKAEITGIKKGVAGTPGELRGYFNESSDVIGNVSGNCETGIYGSLEEGTFLDASTEFCRLAVANNSEIHKGSAYIMTSAIDGKLTQYDIEITQINKGSSDGTSKQRGCQRDCA
;
A
#
# COMPACT_ATOMS: atom_id res chain seq x y z
N ASP A 1 -0.69 35.85 21.52
CA ASP A 1 0.03 35.54 20.27
C ASP A 1 -0.81 34.55 19.48
N ASP A 2 -1.65 35.11 18.59
CA ASP A 2 -2.52 34.33 17.73
C ASP A 2 -1.69 33.82 16.55
N ASN A 3 -1.11 32.64 16.73
CA ASN A 3 -0.32 31.95 15.72
C ASN A 3 -1.26 31.16 14.79
N SER A 4 -2.23 31.87 14.19
CA SER A 4 -3.10 31.27 13.17
C SER A 4 -2.30 31.06 11.89
N TYR A 5 -1.81 29.86 11.69
CA TYR A 5 -1.23 29.46 10.41
C TYR A 5 -2.32 29.52 9.34
N ALA A 6 -2.12 30.36 8.35
CA ALA A 6 -2.99 30.38 7.18
C ALA A 6 -3.03 29.00 6.54
N SER A 7 -4.22 28.45 6.33
CA SER A 7 -4.41 27.18 5.64
C SER A 7 -5.14 27.43 4.31
N PRO A 8 -4.41 27.88 3.28
CA PRO A 8 -5.00 28.27 2.00
C PRO A 8 -5.87 27.20 1.37
N ALA A 9 -5.46 25.94 1.51
CA ALA A 9 -6.23 24.82 0.98
C ALA A 9 -7.58 24.66 1.70
N LYS A 10 -7.59 24.73 3.03
CA LYS A 10 -8.83 24.65 3.81
C LYS A 10 -9.79 25.79 3.45
N ASP A 11 -9.25 27.00 3.32
CA ASP A 11 -10.03 28.18 2.94
C ASP A 11 -10.57 28.10 1.51
N SER A 12 -9.91 27.29 0.64
CA SER A 12 -10.33 27.01 -0.73
C SER A 12 -11.18 25.75 -0.87
N GLY A 13 -11.60 25.16 0.25
CA GLY A 13 -12.53 24.04 0.27
C GLY A 13 -11.90 22.69 -0.03
N PHE A 14 -10.58 22.53 0.15
CA PHE A 14 -9.94 21.21 0.10
C PHE A 14 -10.28 20.42 1.35
N SER A 15 -10.39 19.13 1.19
CA SER A 15 -10.70 18.19 2.25
C SER A 15 -9.63 17.09 2.33
N GLU A 16 -9.54 16.46 3.48
CA GLU A 16 -8.75 15.27 3.65
C GLU A 16 -9.30 14.15 2.73
N GLY A 17 -8.40 13.47 2.02
CA GLY A 17 -8.77 12.46 1.02
C GLY A 17 -8.92 13.00 -0.41
N ASP A 18 -8.86 14.33 -0.63
CA ASP A 18 -8.78 14.88 -1.98
C ASP A 18 -7.42 14.49 -2.62
N ARG A 19 -7.46 13.81 -3.75
CA ARG A 19 -6.28 13.45 -4.54
C ARG A 19 -5.97 14.57 -5.52
N ILE A 20 -4.82 15.19 -5.39
CA ILE A 20 -4.36 16.23 -6.31
C ILE A 20 -3.77 15.56 -7.55
N ILE A 21 -4.30 15.88 -8.73
CA ILE A 21 -3.87 15.25 -10.00
C ILE A 21 -3.25 16.24 -10.98
N ALA A 22 -3.50 17.54 -10.84
CA ALA A 22 -2.85 18.57 -11.67
C ALA A 22 -2.87 19.95 -10.97
N ILE A 23 -1.88 20.77 -11.28
CA ILE A 23 -1.82 22.18 -10.90
C ILE A 23 -1.65 23.01 -12.17
N ASN A 24 -2.56 23.96 -12.41
CA ASN A 24 -2.62 24.76 -13.63
C ASN A 24 -2.60 23.90 -14.92
N GLY A 25 -3.23 22.73 -14.89
CA GLY A 25 -3.25 21.79 -15.98
C GLY A 25 -1.98 20.95 -16.15
N ILE A 26 -0.96 21.16 -15.32
CA ILE A 26 0.26 20.35 -15.32
C ILE A 26 0.03 19.15 -14.39
N PRO A 27 0.10 17.89 -14.88
CA PRO A 27 -0.05 16.70 -14.06
C PRO A 27 1.00 16.65 -12.95
N VAL A 28 0.58 16.20 -11.76
CA VAL A 28 1.45 15.94 -10.63
C VAL A 28 1.20 14.51 -10.11
N ASN A 29 2.26 13.75 -9.90
CA ASN A 29 2.19 12.36 -9.45
C ASN A 29 2.91 12.15 -8.11
N SER A 30 3.66 13.14 -7.67
CA SER A 30 4.40 13.13 -6.41
C SER A 30 4.37 14.48 -5.72
N VAL A 31 4.77 14.51 -4.45
CA VAL A 31 4.97 15.75 -3.70
C VAL A 31 6.07 16.60 -4.36
N ASP A 32 7.12 15.96 -4.89
CA ASP A 32 8.20 16.64 -5.59
C ASP A 32 7.71 17.30 -6.89
N ASP A 33 6.88 16.60 -7.68
CA ASP A 33 6.25 17.20 -8.87
C ASP A 33 5.43 18.43 -8.50
N MET A 34 4.63 18.30 -7.45
CA MET A 34 3.81 19.39 -6.95
C MET A 34 4.67 20.59 -6.54
N GLN A 35 5.75 20.36 -5.80
CA GLN A 35 6.66 21.41 -5.39
C GLN A 35 7.35 22.04 -6.60
N ALA A 36 7.82 21.25 -7.56
CA ALA A 36 8.45 21.72 -8.78
C ALA A 36 7.52 22.60 -9.64
N VAL A 37 6.22 22.32 -9.63
CA VAL A 37 5.22 23.18 -10.30
C VAL A 37 5.02 24.46 -9.51
N LEU A 38 4.86 24.39 -8.19
CA LEU A 38 4.66 25.56 -7.33
C LEU A 38 5.83 26.54 -7.39
N ASP A 39 7.06 26.03 -7.46
CA ASP A 39 8.28 26.84 -7.52
C ASP A 39 8.42 27.65 -8.83
N LYS A 40 7.78 27.20 -9.89
CA LYS A 40 7.74 27.89 -11.18
C LYS A 40 6.63 28.93 -11.29
N LEU A 41 5.74 29.01 -10.29
CA LEU A 41 4.64 29.96 -10.33
C LEU A 41 5.12 31.37 -10.06
N SER A 42 4.65 32.29 -10.87
CA SER A 42 4.84 33.75 -10.70
C SER A 42 3.63 34.43 -10.03
N THR A 43 2.54 33.68 -9.81
CA THR A 43 1.28 34.21 -9.27
C THR A 43 0.96 33.54 -7.94
N SER A 44 0.33 34.29 -7.04
CA SER A 44 -0.15 33.78 -5.74
C SER A 44 -1.46 33.01 -5.81
N SER A 45 -1.84 32.53 -6.98
CA SER A 45 -3.07 31.75 -7.20
C SER A 45 -2.82 30.63 -8.18
N ALA A 46 -3.39 29.48 -7.94
CA ALA A 46 -3.31 28.32 -8.81
C ALA A 46 -4.67 27.63 -8.93
N LYS A 47 -4.90 26.99 -10.07
CA LYS A 47 -6.01 26.09 -10.30
C LYS A 47 -5.54 24.66 -10.04
N VAL A 48 -6.20 23.98 -9.15
CA VAL A 48 -5.84 22.61 -8.73
C VAL A 48 -6.96 21.69 -9.13
N THR A 49 -6.63 20.70 -9.96
CA THR A 49 -7.56 19.63 -10.27
C THR A 49 -7.42 18.54 -9.22
N ILE A 50 -8.54 18.20 -8.60
CA ILE A 50 -8.63 17.14 -7.59
C ILE A 50 -9.58 16.05 -8.06
N GLU A 51 -9.41 14.87 -7.48
CA GLU A 51 -10.28 13.72 -7.63
C GLU A 51 -10.60 13.15 -6.25
N ASN A 52 -11.87 12.87 -6.01
CA ASN A 52 -12.35 12.26 -4.76
C ASN A 52 -13.57 11.37 -5.05
N SER A 53 -14.29 10.92 -4.03
CA SER A 53 -15.49 10.07 -4.16
C SER A 53 -16.63 10.71 -4.96
N GLU A 54 -16.65 12.03 -5.07
CA GLU A 54 -17.65 12.78 -5.85
C GLU A 54 -17.23 12.96 -7.32
N GLY A 55 -15.98 12.58 -7.64
CA GLY A 55 -15.41 12.68 -8.97
C GLY A 55 -14.33 13.74 -9.08
N ARG A 56 -14.07 14.14 -10.33
CA ARG A 56 -13.02 15.12 -10.64
C ARG A 56 -13.58 16.53 -10.67
N SER A 57 -12.88 17.46 -9.99
CA SER A 57 -13.25 18.87 -9.94
C SER A 57 -12.03 19.78 -9.95
N GLU A 58 -12.22 21.05 -10.25
CA GLU A 58 -11.18 22.08 -10.24
C GLU A 58 -11.47 23.08 -9.12
N LYS A 59 -10.49 23.34 -8.28
CA LYS A 59 -10.55 24.35 -7.21
C LYS A 59 -9.48 25.42 -7.44
N THR A 60 -9.81 26.67 -7.18
CA THR A 60 -8.81 27.75 -7.19
C THR A 60 -8.33 27.99 -5.78
N ILE A 61 -7.02 27.91 -5.59
CA ILE A 61 -6.35 28.15 -4.31
C ILE A 61 -5.55 29.44 -4.35
N ARG A 62 -5.61 30.20 -3.27
CA ARG A 62 -4.72 31.33 -3.03
C ARG A 62 -3.54 30.83 -2.21
N LEU A 63 -2.36 30.83 -2.83
CA LEU A 63 -1.12 30.32 -2.24
C LEU A 63 -0.56 31.31 -1.21
N CYS A 64 0.00 30.81 -0.13
CA CYS A 64 0.85 31.63 0.73
C CYS A 64 2.32 31.54 0.27
N ARG A 65 3.06 32.59 0.57
CA ARG A 65 4.49 32.64 0.24
C ARG A 65 5.29 32.45 1.52
N ASP A 66 6.13 31.43 1.49
CA ASP A 66 7.07 31.18 2.58
C ASP A 66 8.00 32.39 2.79
N SER A 67 8.16 32.84 4.03
CA SER A 67 8.91 34.03 4.35
C SER A 67 10.42 33.87 4.19
N GLU A 68 10.93 32.64 4.33
CA GLU A 68 12.36 32.33 4.25
C GLU A 68 12.76 31.92 2.84
N THR A 69 12.09 30.88 2.31
CA THR A 69 12.43 30.32 1.00
C THR A 69 11.86 31.08 -0.18
N LYS A 70 10.87 31.98 0.07
CA LYS A 70 10.13 32.75 -0.95
C LYS A 70 9.32 31.84 -1.92
N HIS A 71 9.25 30.54 -1.69
CA HIS A 71 8.45 29.62 -2.49
C HIS A 71 6.95 29.70 -2.14
N TYR A 72 6.12 29.38 -3.09
CA TYR A 72 4.69 29.27 -2.86
C TYR A 72 4.33 27.94 -2.17
N ARG A 73 3.38 28.00 -1.25
CA ARG A 73 2.87 26.87 -0.47
C ARG A 73 1.35 26.81 -0.54
N MET A 74 0.82 25.62 -0.60
CA MET A 74 -0.62 25.37 -0.54
C MET A 74 -1.14 25.30 0.90
N GLY A 75 -0.28 25.12 1.88
CA GLY A 75 -0.68 24.93 3.28
C GLY A 75 -1.40 23.60 3.51
N ILE A 76 -0.91 22.53 2.89
CA ILE A 76 -1.41 21.16 3.04
C ILE A 76 -0.30 20.22 3.49
N TRP A 77 -0.72 19.13 4.11
CA TRP A 77 0.07 17.93 4.24
C TRP A 77 -0.29 17.01 3.07
N ALA A 78 0.62 16.85 2.14
CA ALA A 78 0.47 15.92 1.03
C ALA A 78 1.24 14.64 1.29
N LYS A 79 0.69 13.51 0.83
CA LYS A 79 1.27 12.19 0.94
C LYS A 79 1.17 11.53 -0.43
N ASP A 80 2.31 11.13 -0.98
CA ASP A 80 2.41 10.49 -2.30
C ASP A 80 2.82 9.03 -2.20
N THR A 81 3.26 8.60 -1.03
CA THR A 81 3.70 7.25 -0.77
C THR A 81 2.96 6.64 0.40
N ALA A 82 2.69 5.36 0.30
CA ALA A 82 2.23 4.54 1.40
C ALA A 82 3.24 3.42 1.63
N ALA A 83 3.64 3.24 2.87
CA ALA A 83 4.50 2.15 3.28
C ALA A 83 3.79 1.28 4.29
N GLY A 84 4.04 -0.03 4.24
CA GLY A 84 3.45 -0.98 5.16
C GLY A 84 4.36 -2.17 5.37
N ILE A 85 4.18 -2.85 6.50
CA ILE A 85 4.85 -4.11 6.83
C ILE A 85 3.86 -5.23 6.54
N GLY A 86 4.29 -6.23 5.80
CA GLY A 86 3.48 -7.40 5.45
C GLY A 86 4.29 -8.68 5.49
N THR A 87 3.66 -9.77 5.10
CA THR A 87 4.29 -11.09 5.03
C THR A 87 4.24 -11.59 3.60
N LEU A 88 5.40 -11.76 2.97
CA LEU A 88 5.50 -12.47 1.70
C LEU A 88 5.05 -13.91 1.96
N THR A 89 3.94 -14.30 1.35
CA THR A 89 3.26 -15.55 1.71
C THR A 89 3.59 -16.68 0.74
N PHE A 90 3.66 -16.36 -0.54
CA PHE A 90 4.03 -17.33 -1.57
C PHE A 90 4.77 -16.68 -2.72
N TYR A 91 5.50 -17.49 -3.43
CA TYR A 91 6.23 -17.11 -4.63
C TYR A 91 6.11 -18.23 -5.67
N SER A 92 5.84 -17.86 -6.90
CA SER A 92 5.87 -18.76 -8.04
C SER A 92 7.19 -18.60 -8.80
N GLY A 93 8.02 -19.63 -8.79
CA GLY A 93 9.30 -19.62 -9.51
C GLY A 93 9.16 -19.64 -11.04
N GLU A 94 7.99 -20.04 -11.57
CA GLU A 94 7.75 -20.10 -13.01
C GLU A 94 7.46 -18.74 -13.61
N CYS A 95 6.66 -17.94 -12.93
CA CYS A 95 6.28 -16.60 -13.41
C CYS A 95 6.91 -15.45 -12.61
N HIS A 96 7.82 -15.75 -11.71
CA HIS A 96 8.50 -14.77 -10.85
C HIS A 96 7.53 -13.84 -10.05
N MET A 97 6.29 -14.29 -9.87
CA MET A 97 5.26 -13.54 -9.16
C MET A 97 5.20 -13.93 -7.69
N TYR A 98 4.93 -12.96 -6.84
CA TYR A 98 4.68 -13.21 -5.42
C TYR A 98 3.31 -12.69 -5.00
N GLY A 99 2.81 -13.23 -3.89
CA GLY A 99 1.69 -12.69 -3.14
C GLY A 99 2.07 -12.51 -1.67
N ALA A 100 1.73 -11.36 -1.14
CA ALA A 100 1.81 -11.06 0.27
C ALA A 100 0.40 -10.88 0.80
N LEU A 101 -0.12 -11.95 1.40
CA LEU A 101 -1.49 -12.01 1.90
C LEU A 101 -1.65 -11.22 3.20
N GLY A 102 -2.82 -10.67 3.39
CA GLY A 102 -3.19 -9.89 4.54
C GLY A 102 -4.47 -9.11 4.26
N HIS A 103 -4.38 -7.82 4.32
CA HIS A 103 -5.44 -6.89 3.92
C HIS A 103 -4.86 -5.87 2.94
N ALA A 104 -5.74 -5.17 2.24
CA ALA A 104 -5.32 -4.08 1.38
C ALA A 104 -4.52 -3.02 2.15
N ILE A 105 -3.56 -2.40 1.49
CA ILE A 105 -2.97 -1.16 2.00
C ILE A 105 -4.05 -0.09 1.92
N THR A 106 -4.39 0.51 3.05
CA THR A 106 -5.46 1.50 3.18
C THR A 106 -4.95 2.78 3.80
N ASP A 107 -5.60 3.89 3.48
CA ASP A 107 -5.48 5.14 4.20
C ASP A 107 -6.87 5.53 4.72
N ASN A 108 -6.98 5.74 6.03
CA ASN A 108 -8.25 6.03 6.69
C ASN A 108 -9.41 5.09 6.28
N GLY A 109 -9.09 3.79 6.09
CA GLY A 109 -10.05 2.76 5.69
C GLY A 109 -10.37 2.72 4.19
N THR A 110 -9.81 3.61 3.40
CA THR A 110 -9.95 3.60 1.94
C THR A 110 -8.76 2.88 1.31
N LYS A 111 -9.04 1.94 0.42
CA LYS A 111 -8.00 1.20 -0.29
C LYS A 111 -7.17 2.12 -1.18
N TYR A 112 -5.86 2.06 -1.04
CA TYR A 112 -4.95 2.76 -1.94
C TYR A 112 -5.01 2.19 -3.35
N GLU A 113 -5.18 3.06 -4.33
CA GLU A 113 -4.93 2.76 -5.74
C GLU A 113 -3.42 2.86 -5.97
N ILE A 114 -2.77 1.71 -6.17
CA ILE A 114 -1.33 1.63 -6.37
C ILE A 114 -1.04 1.64 -7.86
N SER A 115 -0.27 2.61 -8.32
CA SER A 115 0.27 2.67 -9.69
C SER A 115 1.62 1.96 -9.81
N GLY A 116 2.20 1.55 -8.70
CA GLY A 116 3.48 0.86 -8.58
C GLY A 116 4.03 0.99 -7.17
N GLY A 117 5.13 0.29 -6.89
CA GLY A 117 5.81 0.36 -5.61
C GLY A 117 7.01 -0.57 -5.59
N SER A 118 7.80 -0.50 -4.53
CA SER A 118 8.94 -1.38 -4.30
C SER A 118 8.66 -2.32 -3.13
N LEU A 119 9.13 -3.55 -3.25
CA LEU A 119 9.18 -4.53 -2.18
C LEU A 119 10.60 -4.55 -1.61
N GLN A 120 10.71 -4.40 -0.31
CA GLN A 120 11.99 -4.39 0.41
C GLN A 120 11.92 -5.33 1.62
N LYS A 121 13.08 -5.81 2.08
CA LYS A 121 13.15 -6.57 3.33
C LYS A 121 12.91 -5.63 4.51
N ALA A 122 12.09 -6.08 5.46
CA ALA A 122 11.82 -5.35 6.69
C ALA A 122 12.29 -6.14 7.91
N GLU A 123 12.71 -5.42 8.94
CA GLU A 123 13.03 -5.99 10.24
C GLU A 123 11.83 -5.86 11.18
N ILE A 124 11.39 -6.97 11.75
CA ILE A 124 10.28 -6.98 12.70
C ILE A 124 10.81 -6.63 14.08
N THR A 125 10.30 -5.54 14.63
CA THR A 125 10.68 -5.03 15.97
C THR A 125 9.67 -5.36 17.04
N GLY A 126 8.48 -5.81 16.65
CA GLY A 126 7.45 -6.17 17.62
C GLY A 126 6.17 -6.70 16.97
N ILE A 127 5.34 -7.25 17.83
CA ILE A 127 4.03 -7.80 17.45
C ILE A 127 2.97 -7.18 18.35
N LYS A 128 1.98 -6.53 17.77
CA LYS A 128 0.77 -6.14 18.49
C LYS A 128 -0.18 -7.34 18.45
N LYS A 129 -0.41 -7.92 19.62
CA LYS A 129 -1.30 -9.08 19.73
C LYS A 129 -2.73 -8.73 19.35
N GLY A 130 -3.36 -9.57 18.53
CA GLY A 130 -4.78 -9.43 18.21
C GLY A 130 -5.67 -9.69 19.42
N VAL A 131 -6.81 -9.05 19.45
CA VAL A 131 -7.91 -9.30 20.39
C VAL A 131 -9.20 -9.52 19.61
N ALA A 132 -10.22 -10.05 20.24
CA ALA A 132 -11.50 -10.27 19.57
C ALA A 132 -12.02 -9.02 18.88
N GLY A 133 -12.25 -9.11 17.57
CA GLY A 133 -12.69 -7.98 16.73
C GLY A 133 -11.60 -7.02 16.25
N THR A 134 -10.35 -7.21 16.68
CA THR A 134 -9.21 -6.39 16.22
C THR A 134 -8.04 -7.31 15.87
N PRO A 135 -7.65 -7.42 14.60
CA PRO A 135 -6.52 -8.25 14.17
C PRO A 135 -5.20 -7.81 14.82
N GLY A 136 -4.29 -8.75 14.96
CA GLY A 136 -2.92 -8.44 15.33
C GLY A 136 -2.18 -7.73 14.21
N GLU A 137 -1.08 -7.08 14.56
CA GLU A 137 -0.29 -6.25 13.65
C GLU A 137 1.20 -6.51 13.88
N LEU A 138 1.94 -6.73 12.80
CA LEU A 138 3.39 -6.74 12.83
C LEU A 138 3.90 -5.30 12.81
N ARG A 139 4.87 -5.01 13.65
CA ARG A 139 5.58 -3.74 13.67
C ARG A 139 7.02 -3.97 13.25
N GLY A 140 7.51 -3.11 12.41
CA GLY A 140 8.87 -3.21 11.91
C GLY A 140 9.30 -1.92 11.24
N TYR A 141 10.50 -1.90 10.76
CA TYR A 141 11.03 -0.84 9.92
C TYR A 141 11.73 -1.45 8.71
N PHE A 142 11.81 -0.68 7.66
CA PHE A 142 12.67 -0.92 6.52
C PHE A 142 13.62 0.27 6.38
N ASN A 143 14.83 -0.02 5.98
CA ASN A 143 15.81 1.03 5.70
C ASN A 143 15.62 1.45 4.24
N GLU A 144 15.50 2.75 3.98
CA GLU A 144 15.39 3.28 2.62
C GLU A 144 16.57 2.87 1.71
N SER A 145 17.71 2.53 2.31
CA SER A 145 18.87 1.97 1.62
C SER A 145 18.85 0.43 1.50
N SER A 146 17.78 -0.23 1.95
CA SER A 146 17.64 -1.69 1.79
C SER A 146 17.44 -2.02 0.31
N ASP A 147 18.04 -3.13 -0.11
CA ASP A 147 17.92 -3.60 -1.48
C ASP A 147 16.44 -3.84 -1.83
N VAL A 148 16.01 -3.28 -2.93
CA VAL A 148 14.73 -3.60 -3.55
C VAL A 148 14.79 -5.04 -4.01
N ILE A 149 13.84 -5.85 -3.56
CA ILE A 149 13.76 -7.28 -3.90
C ILE A 149 12.65 -7.59 -4.91
N GLY A 150 11.84 -6.60 -5.24
CA GLY A 150 10.75 -6.75 -6.19
C GLY A 150 9.91 -5.49 -6.32
N ASN A 151 8.91 -5.57 -7.17
CA ASN A 151 7.94 -4.50 -7.33
C ASN A 151 6.58 -4.86 -6.72
N VAL A 152 5.75 -3.86 -6.53
CA VAL A 152 4.32 -4.02 -6.19
C VAL A 152 3.51 -3.63 -7.42
N SER A 153 2.77 -4.58 -7.97
CA SER A 153 1.94 -4.38 -9.17
C SER A 153 0.48 -4.13 -8.84
N GLY A 154 0.05 -4.52 -7.66
CA GLY A 154 -1.33 -4.29 -7.27
C GLY A 154 -1.62 -4.47 -5.79
N ASN A 155 -2.73 -3.85 -5.38
CA ASN A 155 -3.27 -3.85 -4.03
C ASN A 155 -4.74 -4.30 -4.10
N CYS A 156 -5.05 -5.39 -3.44
CA CYS A 156 -6.40 -5.96 -3.45
C CYS A 156 -6.87 -6.26 -2.02
N GLU A 157 -8.13 -6.65 -1.87
CA GLU A 157 -8.75 -6.93 -0.56
C GLU A 157 -8.01 -8.00 0.26
N THR A 158 -7.26 -8.88 -0.42
CA THR A 158 -6.53 -9.99 0.21
C THR A 158 -5.03 -9.72 0.35
N GLY A 159 -4.56 -8.52 0.03
CA GLY A 159 -3.16 -8.13 0.15
C GLY A 159 -2.57 -7.53 -1.11
N ILE A 160 -1.27 -7.61 -1.25
CA ILE A 160 -0.51 -7.08 -2.40
C ILE A 160 0.12 -8.21 -3.20
N TYR A 161 0.38 -7.93 -4.47
CA TYR A 161 1.09 -8.84 -5.37
C TYR A 161 2.02 -8.06 -6.31
N GLY A 162 2.98 -8.77 -6.86
CA GLY A 162 3.95 -8.20 -7.79
C GLY A 162 4.96 -9.23 -8.26
N SER A 163 6.08 -8.80 -8.82
CA SER A 163 7.18 -9.67 -9.22
C SER A 163 8.42 -9.44 -8.37
N LEU A 164 9.20 -10.50 -8.17
CA LEU A 164 10.54 -10.41 -7.58
C LEU A 164 11.58 -10.12 -8.67
N GLU A 165 12.63 -9.38 -8.31
CA GLU A 165 13.76 -9.16 -9.20
C GLU A 165 14.53 -10.46 -9.45
N GLU A 166 15.07 -10.61 -10.66
CA GLU A 166 15.93 -11.76 -10.98
C GLU A 166 17.16 -11.78 -10.07
N GLY A 167 17.45 -12.96 -9.51
CA GLY A 167 18.56 -13.10 -8.55
C GLY A 167 18.22 -12.69 -7.12
N THR A 168 17.05 -12.16 -6.86
CA THR A 168 16.54 -12.05 -5.50
C THR A 168 16.19 -13.45 -5.00
N PHE A 169 17.19 -14.20 -4.66
CA PHE A 169 16.98 -15.40 -3.90
C PHE A 169 16.68 -14.98 -2.47
N LEU A 170 15.47 -15.21 -2.10
CA LEU A 170 15.14 -15.47 -0.73
C LEU A 170 16.16 -16.52 -0.31
N ASP A 171 17.07 -16.11 0.52
CA ASP A 171 18.29 -16.81 0.89
C ASP A 171 18.13 -18.33 0.89
N ALA A 172 19.04 -19.06 0.25
CA ALA A 172 18.96 -20.54 0.19
C ALA A 172 18.93 -21.22 1.57
N SER A 173 19.16 -20.46 2.63
CA SER A 173 18.95 -20.85 4.02
C SER A 173 17.46 -20.83 4.45
N THR A 174 16.57 -20.19 3.69
CA THR A 174 15.14 -20.26 3.94
C THR A 174 14.65 -21.51 3.22
N GLU A 175 14.37 -22.57 3.95
CA GLU A 175 13.74 -23.79 3.42
C GLU A 175 12.34 -23.44 2.91
N PHE A 176 12.29 -22.99 1.64
CA PHE A 176 11.02 -22.85 0.95
C PHE A 176 10.42 -24.22 0.69
N CYS A 177 9.34 -24.52 1.37
CA CYS A 177 8.57 -25.71 1.05
C CYS A 177 7.84 -25.48 -0.28
N ARG A 178 8.13 -26.34 -1.27
CA ARG A 178 7.27 -26.43 -2.44
C ARG A 178 5.99 -27.14 -2.05
N LEU A 179 4.89 -26.40 -2.05
CA LEU A 179 3.58 -26.92 -1.72
C LEU A 179 2.70 -26.84 -2.96
N ALA A 180 1.94 -27.90 -3.20
CA ALA A 180 0.88 -27.87 -4.18
C ALA A 180 -0.27 -26.98 -3.69
N VAL A 181 -0.83 -26.17 -4.58
CA VAL A 181 -2.01 -25.36 -4.26
C VAL A 181 -3.23 -26.26 -4.29
N ALA A 182 -3.93 -26.38 -3.17
CA ALA A 182 -5.16 -27.16 -3.06
C ALA A 182 -6.34 -26.48 -3.79
N ASN A 183 -7.17 -27.26 -4.47
CA ASN A 183 -8.43 -26.77 -4.99
C ASN A 183 -9.44 -26.54 -3.86
N ASN A 184 -10.44 -25.69 -4.09
CA ASN A 184 -11.48 -25.42 -3.10
C ASN A 184 -12.22 -26.66 -2.62
N SER A 185 -12.31 -27.71 -3.45
CA SER A 185 -12.92 -29.00 -3.11
C SER A 185 -12.09 -29.86 -2.16
N GLU A 186 -10.80 -29.57 -2.04
CA GLU A 186 -9.85 -30.29 -1.20
C GLU A 186 -9.76 -29.68 0.20
N ILE A 187 -10.34 -28.49 0.40
CA ILE A 187 -10.34 -27.83 1.70
C ILE A 187 -11.35 -28.54 2.61
N HIS A 188 -10.90 -29.06 3.75
CA HIS A 188 -11.71 -29.75 4.73
C HIS A 188 -11.37 -29.31 6.16
N LYS A 189 -12.26 -29.59 7.09
CA LYS A 189 -12.02 -29.38 8.52
C LYS A 189 -11.06 -30.44 9.05
N GLY A 190 -10.29 -30.10 10.07
CA GLY A 190 -9.36 -31.00 10.73
C GLY A 190 -7.98 -30.43 10.89
N SER A 191 -7.02 -31.29 11.15
CA SER A 191 -5.64 -30.90 11.40
C SER A 191 -4.99 -30.26 10.17
N ALA A 192 -4.29 -29.16 10.40
CA ALA A 192 -3.50 -28.43 9.42
C ALA A 192 -2.29 -27.78 10.10
N TYR A 193 -1.45 -27.12 9.36
CA TYR A 193 -0.38 -26.33 9.93
C TYR A 193 -0.22 -24.99 9.19
N ILE A 194 0.33 -24.02 9.88
CA ILE A 194 0.80 -22.77 9.29
C ILE A 194 2.30 -22.65 9.46
N MET A 195 2.94 -21.99 8.52
CA MET A 195 4.37 -21.67 8.59
C MET A 195 4.51 -20.16 8.68
N THR A 196 5.32 -19.72 9.62
CA THR A 196 5.58 -18.27 9.79
C THR A 196 6.97 -18.03 10.37
N SER A 197 7.58 -16.91 10.01
CA SER A 197 8.85 -16.44 10.55
C SER A 197 8.68 -15.23 11.48
N ALA A 198 7.45 -14.92 11.90
CA ALA A 198 7.12 -13.70 12.63
C ALA A 198 7.72 -13.61 14.05
N ILE A 199 8.11 -14.72 14.67
CA ILE A 199 8.49 -14.72 16.10
C ILE A 199 10.00 -14.50 16.29
N ASP A 200 10.83 -15.16 15.51
CA ASP A 200 12.29 -15.11 15.69
C ASP A 200 13.05 -15.01 14.37
N GLY A 201 12.34 -14.66 13.31
CA GLY A 201 12.88 -14.60 11.95
C GLY A 201 13.13 -15.96 11.31
N LYS A 202 12.88 -17.07 12.03
CA LYS A 202 13.03 -18.43 11.51
C LYS A 202 11.69 -19.00 11.09
N LEU A 203 11.66 -19.60 9.92
CA LEU A 203 10.46 -20.26 9.45
C LEU A 203 10.11 -21.45 10.37
N THR A 204 9.02 -21.32 11.12
CA THR A 204 8.57 -22.29 12.12
C THR A 204 7.16 -22.77 11.79
N GLN A 205 6.95 -24.06 11.90
CA GLN A 205 5.65 -24.69 11.71
C GLN A 205 4.86 -24.68 13.03
N TYR A 206 3.57 -24.33 12.92
CA TYR A 206 2.62 -24.40 14.03
C TYR A 206 1.42 -25.24 13.61
N ASP A 207 1.13 -26.26 14.39
CA ASP A 207 -0.05 -27.08 14.17
C ASP A 207 -1.31 -26.31 14.54
N ILE A 208 -2.32 -26.41 13.70
CA ILE A 208 -3.63 -25.78 13.89
C ILE A 208 -4.74 -26.76 13.57
N GLU A 209 -5.96 -26.40 13.92
CA GLU A 209 -7.17 -27.11 13.53
C GLU A 209 -8.13 -26.20 12.78
N ILE A 210 -8.54 -26.61 11.59
CA ILE A 210 -9.57 -25.91 10.82
C ILE A 210 -10.92 -26.33 11.39
N THR A 211 -11.52 -25.47 12.20
CA THR A 211 -12.80 -25.75 12.87
C THR A 211 -14.00 -25.38 12.01
N GLN A 212 -13.86 -24.40 11.13
CA GLN A 212 -14.95 -23.91 10.29
C GLN A 212 -14.44 -23.49 8.91
N ILE A 213 -15.22 -23.79 7.90
CA ILE A 213 -15.02 -23.34 6.52
C ILE A 213 -16.25 -22.51 6.13
N ASN A 214 -16.05 -21.24 5.93
CA ASN A 214 -17.08 -20.37 5.40
C ASN A 214 -16.99 -20.41 3.88
N LYS A 215 -17.94 -21.10 3.24
CA LYS A 215 -18.10 -20.98 1.79
C LYS A 215 -18.62 -19.57 1.57
N GLY A 216 -17.79 -18.70 1.01
CA GLY A 216 -18.24 -17.36 0.61
C GLY A 216 -19.51 -17.52 -0.21
N SER A 217 -20.53 -16.72 0.09
CA SER A 217 -21.72 -16.65 -0.74
C SER A 217 -21.25 -16.32 -2.15
N SER A 218 -21.59 -17.19 -3.09
CA SER A 218 -21.37 -16.98 -4.53
C SER A 218 -22.34 -15.92 -5.05
N ASP A 219 -22.37 -14.74 -4.41
CA ASP A 219 -22.99 -13.58 -4.99
C ASP A 219 -22.06 -13.09 -6.11
N GLY A 220 -22.52 -13.25 -7.33
CA GLY A 220 -21.77 -13.12 -8.58
C GLY A 220 -21.25 -11.72 -8.92
N THR A 221 -20.73 -10.97 -7.96
CA THR A 221 -20.21 -9.62 -8.15
C THR A 221 -18.79 -9.40 -7.65
N SER A 222 -18.12 -10.39 -7.09
CA SER A 222 -16.68 -10.24 -6.85
C SER A 222 -15.91 -10.47 -8.15
N LYS A 223 -15.51 -9.41 -8.79
CA LYS A 223 -14.52 -9.40 -9.87
C LYS A 223 -13.15 -9.84 -9.32
N GLN A 224 -13.01 -11.07 -8.89
CA GLN A 224 -11.73 -11.76 -8.74
C GLN A 224 -11.20 -12.17 -10.11
N ARG A 225 -10.96 -11.20 -10.99
CA ARG A 225 -10.33 -11.42 -12.29
C ARG A 225 -9.00 -10.70 -12.36
N GLY A 226 -8.06 -11.04 -11.51
CA GLY A 226 -6.76 -10.39 -11.58
C GLY A 226 -5.57 -11.32 -11.39
N CYS A 227 -5.73 -12.39 -10.65
CA CYS A 227 -4.58 -13.18 -10.21
C CYS A 227 -4.43 -14.57 -10.88
N GLN A 228 -5.29 -14.94 -11.83
CA GLN A 228 -5.31 -16.32 -12.38
C GLN A 228 -5.18 -16.44 -13.90
N ARG A 229 -4.90 -15.40 -14.68
CA ARG A 229 -4.99 -15.53 -16.14
C ARG A 229 -3.77 -15.20 -16.99
N ASP A 230 -2.66 -14.80 -16.44
CA ASP A 230 -1.49 -14.45 -17.27
C ASP A 230 -0.30 -15.40 -17.14
N CYS A 231 -0.50 -16.57 -16.49
CA CYS A 231 0.46 -17.67 -16.53
C CYS A 231 -0.10 -18.81 -17.41
N ALA A 232 -0.19 -18.60 -18.72
CA ALA A 232 -0.42 -19.61 -19.73
C ALA A 232 0.54 -19.38 -20.91
#